data_f912a6578ff5786a9d23a8855cebfae7
#
_entry.id   f912a6578ff5786a9d23a8855cebfae7
#
_cell.length_a   1.000
_cell.length_b   1.000
_cell.length_c   1.000
_cell.angle_alpha   90.00
_cell.angle_beta   90.00
_cell.angle_gamma   90.00
#
_symmetry.space_group_name_H-M   'P 1'
#
loop_
_entity.id
_entity.type
_entity.pdbx_description
1 polymer ?
#
loop_
_entity_poly.entity_id
_entity_poly.type
_entity_poly.pdbx_seq_one_letter_code
_entity_poly.pdbx_strand_id
1 'polypeptide(L)'
;MGRVGARGKDVGVCENDVVLDRRQIVRIGLNSSPVGACWLSLMGTETMRRDALAYHVFETAMGCCAIAWSDSGVVRFQLPAKSAEAAERLLRRRIEDAEPAAPPEAVAAVVAAAKQYFGGEETDFSGVRLDLGGADAFFGQIYDALRRVGWGQTTTYGALAKEVGAGREAARDVGQAMARNPVPLIIPCHRVLAAGGKIGGFSAPGGSTTKTRMLELEGVRVGPPEAAQPSFDF
;
A
#
# COMPACT_ATOMS: atom_id res chain seq x y z
N MET A 1 -10.18 79.06 0.48
CA MET A 1 -11.24 79.09 -0.53
C MET A 1 -11.16 77.83 -1.32
N GLY A 2 -12.08 76.99 -1.41
CA GLY A 2 -13.47 76.76 -1.23
C GLY A 2 -13.68 75.24 -1.31
N ARG A 3 -14.36 74.79 -0.50
CA ARG A 3 -15.55 73.97 -0.25
C ARG A 3 -16.18 73.28 -1.48
N VAL A 4 -16.67 72.06 -1.15
CA VAL A 4 -17.95 71.38 -1.52
C VAL A 4 -17.71 70.29 -2.58
N GLY A 5 -18.19 69.07 -2.44
CA GLY A 5 -19.30 68.55 -1.67
C GLY A 5 -19.46 67.04 -1.94
N ALA A 6 -19.99 66.39 -0.94
CA ALA A 6 -20.38 65.00 -0.92
C ALA A 6 -21.49 64.68 -1.93
N ARG A 7 -21.52 63.50 -2.48
CA ARG A 7 -22.77 62.73 -2.63
C ARG A 7 -22.46 61.23 -2.62
N GLY A 8 -22.95 60.60 -1.59
CA GLY A 8 -23.02 59.16 -1.50
C GLY A 8 -23.90 58.56 -2.59
N LYS A 9 -23.60 57.41 -2.97
CA LYS A 9 -24.56 56.45 -3.56
C LYS A 9 -24.45 55.16 -2.75
N ASP A 10 -25.50 54.94 -2.00
CA ASP A 10 -25.83 53.64 -1.41
C ASP A 10 -25.77 52.59 -2.48
N VAL A 11 -24.86 51.64 -2.30
CA VAL A 11 -24.91 50.38 -3.03
C VAL A 11 -25.45 49.38 -2.03
N GLY A 12 -26.71 49.03 -2.22
CA GLY A 12 -27.37 47.97 -1.46
C GLY A 12 -26.59 46.70 -1.53
N VAL A 13 -26.20 46.24 -0.37
CA VAL A 13 -25.64 44.89 -0.18
C VAL A 13 -26.79 43.93 -0.34
N CYS A 14 -26.80 43.18 -1.45
CA CYS A 14 -27.63 41.99 -1.55
C CYS A 14 -26.98 40.90 -0.69
N GLU A 15 -27.55 40.68 0.49
CA GLU A 15 -27.28 39.50 1.31
C GLU A 15 -27.69 38.23 0.51
N ASN A 16 -26.80 37.60 -0.14
CA ASN A 16 -26.88 36.16 -0.59
C ASN A 16 -25.69 35.73 -1.45
N ASP A 17 -24.51 36.34 -1.26
CA ASP A 17 -23.28 35.79 -1.86
C ASP A 17 -22.48 35.01 -0.80
N VAL A 18 -22.66 33.69 -0.79
CA VAL A 18 -21.76 32.78 -0.11
C VAL A 18 -20.53 32.63 -0.99
N VAL A 19 -19.45 33.30 -0.62
CA VAL A 19 -18.14 33.14 -1.30
C VAL A 19 -17.56 31.80 -0.91
N LEU A 20 -17.72 30.80 -1.77
CA LEU A 20 -16.93 29.61 -1.81
C LEU A 20 -15.81 29.81 -2.82
N ASP A 21 -14.58 29.49 -2.39
CA ASP A 21 -13.29 29.52 -3.05
C ASP A 21 -13.26 29.64 -4.59
N ARG A 22 -12.27 30.37 -5.10
CA ARG A 22 -12.07 30.95 -6.44
C ARG A 22 -12.18 30.03 -7.66
N ARG A 23 -12.79 28.85 -7.59
CA ARG A 23 -12.83 27.91 -8.72
C ARG A 23 -14.17 27.33 -9.14
N GLN A 24 -15.28 27.68 -8.47
CA GLN A 24 -16.61 27.24 -8.96
C GLN A 24 -17.69 28.29 -8.66
N ILE A 25 -18.13 29.01 -9.70
CA ILE A 25 -19.33 29.81 -9.67
C ILE A 25 -20.45 28.95 -10.27
N VAL A 26 -21.37 28.47 -9.42
CA VAL A 26 -22.61 27.83 -9.89
C VAL A 26 -23.74 28.89 -9.73
N ARG A 27 -24.27 29.36 -10.86
CA ARG A 27 -25.49 30.17 -10.89
C ARG A 27 -26.69 29.26 -10.72
N ILE A 28 -27.40 29.39 -9.62
CA ILE A 28 -28.72 28.78 -9.41
C ILE A 28 -29.79 29.80 -9.80
N GLY A 29 -30.50 29.51 -10.89
CA GLY A 29 -31.69 30.25 -11.30
C GLY A 29 -32.86 29.93 -10.37
N LEU A 30 -33.37 30.94 -9.69
CA LEU A 30 -34.61 30.84 -8.91
C LEU A 30 -35.79 30.96 -9.82
N ASN A 31 -36.55 29.87 -9.99
CA ASN A 31 -37.88 29.92 -10.59
C ASN A 31 -38.92 29.97 -9.48
N SER A 32 -39.65 31.05 -9.45
CA SER A 32 -40.66 31.35 -8.43
C SER A 32 -41.94 30.55 -8.67
N SER A 33 -42.31 29.65 -7.78
CA SER A 33 -43.69 29.20 -7.56
C SER A 33 -43.89 28.82 -6.09
N PRO A 34 -44.96 29.32 -5.46
CA PRO A 34 -45.22 29.08 -4.05
C PRO A 34 -46.06 27.80 -3.91
N VAL A 35 -45.68 26.90 -3.11
CA VAL A 35 -46.35 25.95 -2.23
C VAL A 35 -45.57 24.64 -2.16
N GLY A 36 -45.15 24.27 -0.98
CA GLY A 36 -44.61 22.94 -0.74
C GLY A 36 -43.45 22.90 0.23
N ALA A 37 -43.80 22.58 1.46
CA ALA A 37 -42.94 22.44 2.62
C ALA A 37 -41.62 21.75 2.35
N CYS A 38 -40.58 22.41 2.79
CA CYS A 38 -39.49 21.94 3.63
C CYS A 38 -39.25 20.39 3.65
N TRP A 39 -38.46 19.91 2.73
CA TRP A 39 -37.60 18.75 2.88
C TRP A 39 -36.26 19.01 2.17
N LEU A 40 -35.55 20.02 2.62
CA LEU A 40 -34.11 20.06 2.38
C LEU A 40 -33.48 19.13 3.43
N SER A 41 -33.66 17.84 3.16
CA SER A 41 -32.81 16.81 3.76
C SER A 41 -31.39 17.15 3.38
N LEU A 42 -30.54 17.33 4.37
CA LEU A 42 -29.11 17.46 4.28
C LEU A 42 -28.58 16.29 3.41
N MET A 43 -28.50 16.50 2.12
CA MET A 43 -27.52 15.78 1.33
C MET A 43 -26.18 16.44 1.63
N GLY A 44 -25.59 16.02 2.74
CA GLY A 44 -24.18 16.21 2.95
C GLY A 44 -23.50 15.69 1.70
N THR A 45 -22.85 16.58 0.98
CA THR A 45 -21.80 16.20 0.06
C THR A 45 -20.74 15.51 0.93
N GLU A 46 -20.90 14.22 1.14
CA GLU A 46 -19.81 13.34 1.52
C GLU A 46 -18.84 13.41 0.34
N THR A 47 -18.06 14.47 0.33
CA THR A 47 -16.80 14.47 -0.39
C THR A 47 -16.11 13.22 0.12
N MET A 48 -16.00 12.16 -0.70
CA MET A 48 -15.16 11.01 -0.40
C MET A 48 -13.81 11.58 0.01
N ARG A 49 -13.61 11.73 1.31
CA ARG A 49 -12.31 12.03 1.88
C ARG A 49 -11.47 10.85 1.44
N ARG A 50 -10.60 11.03 0.46
CA ARG A 50 -9.49 10.09 0.30
C ARG A 50 -8.82 10.07 1.65
N ASP A 51 -8.86 8.91 2.30
CA ASP A 51 -8.23 8.74 3.60
C ASP A 51 -6.82 9.30 3.50
N ALA A 52 -6.47 10.20 4.41
CA ALA A 52 -5.16 10.83 4.39
C ALA A 52 -4.11 9.74 4.53
N LEU A 53 -3.21 9.65 3.56
CA LEU A 53 -2.14 8.68 3.59
C LEU A 53 -0.96 9.22 4.39
N ALA A 54 -0.47 8.42 5.32
CA ALA A 54 0.71 8.73 6.09
C ALA A 54 1.79 7.68 5.87
N TYR A 55 3.07 8.04 6.07
CA TYR A 55 4.18 7.10 5.96
C TYR A 55 5.24 7.32 7.02
N HIS A 56 6.03 6.27 7.25
CA HIS A 56 7.17 6.26 8.16
C HIS A 56 8.34 5.49 7.54
N VAL A 57 9.55 6.05 7.66
CA VAL A 57 10.80 5.39 7.25
C VAL A 57 11.53 4.91 8.49
N PHE A 58 12.04 3.70 8.45
CA PHE A 58 12.72 3.08 9.59
C PHE A 58 13.87 2.18 9.14
N GLU A 59 14.85 2.02 10.02
CA GLU A 59 16.03 1.20 9.79
C GLU A 59 15.82 -0.24 10.26
N THR A 60 16.40 -1.19 9.53
CA THR A 60 16.44 -2.63 9.82
C THR A 60 17.84 -3.17 9.62
N ALA A 61 18.11 -4.40 10.03
CA ALA A 61 19.40 -5.06 9.82
C ALA A 61 19.78 -5.22 8.32
N MET A 62 18.82 -5.16 7.41
CA MET A 62 19.04 -5.26 5.96
C MET A 62 18.98 -3.92 5.22
N GLY A 63 18.81 -2.81 5.91
CA GLY A 63 18.71 -1.45 5.36
C GLY A 63 17.43 -0.73 5.75
N CYS A 64 17.15 0.40 5.10
CA CYS A 64 16.02 1.26 5.43
C CYS A 64 14.75 0.82 4.69
N CYS A 65 13.70 0.58 5.45
CA CYS A 65 12.35 0.28 4.96
C CYS A 65 11.45 1.52 5.07
N ALA A 66 10.31 1.47 4.39
CA ALA A 66 9.25 2.45 4.60
C ALA A 66 7.88 1.75 4.58
N ILE A 67 6.95 2.27 5.37
CA ILE A 67 5.57 1.78 5.48
C ILE A 67 4.63 2.96 5.33
N ALA A 68 3.52 2.75 4.60
CA ALA A 68 2.46 3.74 4.51
C ALA A 68 1.11 3.10 4.85
N TRP A 69 0.24 3.93 5.41
CA TRP A 69 -1.07 3.50 5.90
C TRP A 69 -2.14 4.57 5.68
N SER A 70 -3.40 4.12 5.72
CA SER A 70 -4.61 4.91 5.84
C SER A 70 -5.29 4.61 7.18
N ASP A 71 -6.42 5.22 7.46
CA ASP A 71 -7.28 4.86 8.61
C ASP A 71 -7.79 3.42 8.50
N SER A 72 -7.82 2.86 7.29
CA SER A 72 -8.30 1.51 6.99
C SER A 72 -7.25 0.43 7.16
N GLY A 73 -5.95 0.75 7.10
CA GLY A 73 -4.87 -0.23 7.27
C GLY A 73 -3.60 0.12 6.50
N VAL A 74 -2.68 -0.83 6.42
CA VAL A 74 -1.42 -0.67 5.68
C VAL A 74 -1.70 -0.71 4.17
N VAL A 75 -1.29 0.35 3.46
CA VAL A 75 -1.48 0.49 2.00
C VAL A 75 -0.23 0.13 1.22
N ARG A 76 0.95 0.31 1.82
CA ARG A 76 2.22 0.03 1.14
C ARG A 76 3.35 -0.29 2.11
N PHE A 77 4.22 -1.18 1.65
CA PHE A 77 5.47 -1.49 2.32
C PHE A 77 6.62 -1.45 1.31
N GLN A 78 7.69 -0.74 1.64
CA GLN A 78 8.91 -0.67 0.85
C GLN A 78 9.98 -1.54 1.50
N LEU A 79 10.42 -2.58 0.79
CA LEU A 79 11.52 -3.46 1.22
C LEU A 79 12.85 -2.68 1.33
N PRO A 80 13.84 -3.22 2.05
CA PRO A 80 15.06 -2.50 2.37
C PRO A 80 15.72 -1.84 1.17
N ALA A 81 16.06 -0.58 1.34
CA ALA A 81 16.85 0.23 0.43
C ALA A 81 18.16 0.64 1.12
N LYS A 82 19.10 1.20 0.35
CA LYS A 82 20.45 1.54 0.83
C LYS A 82 20.49 2.70 1.83
N SER A 83 19.48 3.56 1.85
CA SER A 83 19.35 4.69 2.77
C SER A 83 17.89 5.06 3.01
N ALA A 84 17.63 5.88 4.04
CA ALA A 84 16.31 6.41 4.36
C ALA A 84 15.70 7.19 3.18
N GLU A 85 16.48 8.07 2.56
CA GLU A 85 16.06 8.88 1.41
C GLU A 85 15.74 8.00 0.19
N ALA A 86 16.46 6.88 0.02
CA ALA A 86 16.18 5.94 -1.06
C ALA A 86 14.88 5.18 -0.79
N ALA A 87 14.63 4.74 0.43
CA ALA A 87 13.39 4.08 0.84
C ALA A 87 12.17 5.01 0.66
N GLU A 88 12.29 6.23 1.16
CA GLU A 88 11.26 7.27 1.02
C GLU A 88 10.95 7.55 -0.45
N ARG A 89 11.96 7.83 -1.26
CA ARG A 89 11.80 8.11 -2.70
C ARG A 89 11.11 6.96 -3.44
N LEU A 90 11.44 5.69 -3.11
CA LEU A 90 10.81 4.52 -3.73
C LEU A 90 9.35 4.38 -3.30
N LEU A 91 9.03 4.66 -2.04
CA LEU A 91 7.67 4.67 -1.53
C LEU A 91 6.84 5.75 -2.22
N ARG A 92 7.31 7.00 -2.21
CA ARG A 92 6.60 8.18 -2.74
C ARG A 92 6.33 8.12 -4.24
N ARG A 93 7.16 7.44 -5.03
CA ARG A 93 6.86 7.17 -6.44
C ARG A 93 5.56 6.40 -6.68
N ARG A 94 5.02 5.77 -5.64
CA ARG A 94 3.82 4.94 -5.71
C ARG A 94 2.63 5.55 -4.97
N ILE A 95 2.89 6.50 -4.07
CA ILE A 95 1.90 7.22 -3.25
C ILE A 95 2.38 8.66 -3.07
N GLU A 96 2.04 9.53 -4.03
CA GLU A 96 2.55 10.91 -4.08
C GLU A 96 1.97 11.78 -2.95
N ASP A 97 0.73 11.51 -2.53
CA ASP A 97 -0.03 12.33 -1.57
C ASP A 97 0.19 11.93 -0.10
N ALA A 98 1.12 10.99 0.20
CA ALA A 98 1.37 10.57 1.57
C ALA A 98 2.27 11.56 2.32
N GLU A 99 1.94 11.85 3.59
CA GLU A 99 2.70 12.74 4.46
C GLU A 99 3.50 11.97 5.52
N PRO A 100 4.69 12.45 5.90
CA PRO A 100 5.47 11.80 6.94
C PRO A 100 4.76 11.96 8.30
N ALA A 101 4.60 10.86 9.03
CA ALA A 101 3.95 10.87 10.34
C ALA A 101 4.53 9.81 11.29
N ALA A 102 4.31 10.01 12.59
CA ALA A 102 4.55 8.97 13.57
C ALA A 102 3.53 7.84 13.38
N PRO A 103 3.96 6.56 13.36
CA PRO A 103 3.04 5.45 13.16
C PRO A 103 2.12 5.28 14.38
N PRO A 104 0.80 5.08 14.18
CA PRO A 104 -0.10 4.68 15.25
C PRO A 104 0.27 3.29 15.77
N GLU A 105 -0.22 2.92 16.95
CA GLU A 105 0.17 1.68 17.65
C GLU A 105 0.12 0.43 16.75
N ALA A 106 -0.94 0.25 16.00
CA ALA A 106 -1.09 -0.89 15.10
C ALA A 106 0.00 -0.93 14.01
N VAL A 107 0.39 0.22 13.45
CA VAL A 107 1.45 0.32 12.44
C VAL A 107 2.83 0.22 13.09
N ALA A 108 3.01 0.78 14.29
CA ALA A 108 4.25 0.66 15.06
C ALA A 108 4.55 -0.81 15.39
N ALA A 109 3.54 -1.61 15.69
CA ALA A 109 3.68 -3.06 15.86
C ALA A 109 4.19 -3.74 14.58
N VAL A 110 3.69 -3.34 13.39
CA VAL A 110 4.19 -3.86 12.10
C VAL A 110 5.64 -3.45 11.86
N VAL A 111 6.02 -2.22 12.23
CA VAL A 111 7.41 -1.75 12.14
C VAL A 111 8.31 -2.58 13.04
N ALA A 112 7.90 -2.85 14.29
CA ALA A 112 8.65 -3.68 15.24
C ALA A 112 8.83 -5.11 14.69
N ALA A 113 7.74 -5.72 14.22
CA ALA A 113 7.76 -7.04 13.60
C ALA A 113 8.66 -7.10 12.35
N ALA A 114 8.67 -6.06 11.52
CA ALA A 114 9.55 -5.99 10.36
C ALA A 114 11.03 -5.90 10.76
N LYS A 115 11.37 -5.19 11.85
CA LYS A 115 12.73 -5.15 12.39
C LYS A 115 13.17 -6.52 12.90
N GLN A 116 12.30 -7.23 13.62
CA GLN A 116 12.55 -8.61 14.09
C GLN A 116 12.76 -9.55 12.91
N TYR A 117 11.87 -9.51 11.90
CA TYR A 117 11.99 -10.30 10.68
C TYR A 117 13.36 -10.12 10.01
N PHE A 118 13.79 -8.89 9.77
CA PHE A 118 15.08 -8.61 9.13
C PHE A 118 16.27 -8.85 10.07
N GLY A 119 16.03 -9.04 11.36
CA GLY A 119 16.97 -9.57 12.33
C GLY A 119 17.09 -11.11 12.31
N GLY A 120 16.27 -11.78 11.54
CA GLY A 120 16.25 -13.25 11.43
C GLY A 120 15.34 -13.95 12.43
N GLU A 121 14.44 -13.21 13.09
CA GLU A 121 13.46 -13.77 14.02
C GLU A 121 12.18 -14.18 13.28
N GLU A 122 11.64 -15.36 13.63
CA GLU A 122 10.35 -15.80 13.10
C GLU A 122 9.25 -14.80 13.43
N THR A 123 8.52 -14.37 12.40
CA THR A 123 7.52 -13.31 12.54
C THR A 123 6.28 -13.63 11.72
N ASP A 124 5.10 -13.40 12.29
CA ASP A 124 3.81 -13.56 11.63
C ASP A 124 3.18 -12.20 11.31
N PHE A 125 2.83 -11.99 10.06
CA PHE A 125 2.13 -10.81 9.56
C PHE A 125 0.67 -11.09 9.17
N SER A 126 0.13 -12.28 9.45
CA SER A 126 -1.22 -12.69 9.04
C SER A 126 -2.31 -11.79 9.62
N GLY A 127 -2.12 -11.29 10.85
CA GLY A 127 -3.04 -10.39 11.54
C GLY A 127 -2.98 -8.93 11.10
N VAL A 128 -2.06 -8.53 10.23
CA VAL A 128 -1.92 -7.14 9.79
C VAL A 128 -3.11 -6.74 8.91
N ARG A 129 -3.78 -5.65 9.30
CA ARG A 129 -4.87 -5.08 8.51
C ARG A 129 -4.31 -4.34 7.29
N LEU A 130 -4.79 -4.70 6.11
CA LEU A 130 -4.38 -4.10 4.84
C LEU A 130 -5.50 -3.27 4.25
N ASP A 131 -5.13 -2.16 3.60
CA ASP A 131 -5.98 -1.38 2.72
C ASP A 131 -5.39 -1.43 1.31
N LEU A 132 -5.88 -2.34 0.51
CA LEU A 132 -5.39 -2.57 -0.86
C LEU A 132 -6.16 -1.77 -1.92
N GLY A 133 -7.09 -0.90 -1.49
CA GLY A 133 -7.74 0.14 -2.29
C GLY A 133 -8.21 -0.32 -3.68
N GLY A 134 -9.25 -1.14 -3.79
CA GLY A 134 -9.81 -1.53 -5.09
C GLY A 134 -8.89 -2.42 -5.95
N ALA A 135 -8.00 -3.19 -5.31
CA ALA A 135 -7.24 -4.23 -6.01
C ALA A 135 -8.18 -5.12 -6.82
N ASP A 136 -7.72 -5.59 -7.99
CA ASP A 136 -8.42 -6.61 -8.76
C ASP A 136 -8.83 -7.77 -7.85
N ALA A 137 -10.10 -8.19 -7.93
CA ALA A 137 -10.64 -9.22 -7.04
C ALA A 137 -9.85 -10.54 -7.12
N PHE A 138 -9.33 -10.89 -8.29
CA PHE A 138 -8.50 -12.06 -8.46
C PHE A 138 -7.13 -11.90 -7.77
N PHE A 139 -6.53 -10.71 -7.84
CA PHE A 139 -5.29 -10.44 -7.11
C PHE A 139 -5.52 -10.47 -5.59
N GLY A 140 -6.67 -9.99 -5.13
CA GLY A 140 -7.06 -10.10 -3.73
C GLY A 140 -7.06 -11.56 -3.24
N GLN A 141 -7.69 -12.47 -3.99
CA GLN A 141 -7.70 -13.91 -3.67
C GLN A 141 -6.28 -14.51 -3.64
N ILE A 142 -5.42 -14.10 -4.59
CA ILE A 142 -4.02 -14.54 -4.61
C ILE A 142 -3.27 -14.04 -3.37
N TYR A 143 -3.46 -12.78 -2.97
CA TYR A 143 -2.81 -12.20 -1.79
C TYR A 143 -3.29 -12.87 -0.51
N ASP A 144 -4.58 -13.16 -0.38
CA ASP A 144 -5.14 -13.87 0.77
C ASP A 144 -4.61 -15.31 0.87
N ALA A 145 -4.52 -16.01 -0.27
CA ALA A 145 -3.91 -17.33 -0.32
C ALA A 145 -2.43 -17.29 0.08
N LEU A 146 -1.69 -16.30 -0.45
CA LEU A 146 -0.27 -16.18 -0.18
C LEU A 146 0.04 -15.83 1.28
N ARG A 147 -0.80 -15.05 1.94
CA ARG A 147 -0.65 -14.71 3.37
C ARG A 147 -0.76 -15.93 4.31
N ARG A 148 -1.31 -17.05 3.81
CA ARG A 148 -1.35 -18.32 4.56
C ARG A 148 -0.05 -19.11 4.48
N VAL A 149 0.85 -18.77 3.56
CA VAL A 149 2.18 -19.39 3.47
C VAL A 149 3.05 -18.84 4.60
N GLY A 150 3.31 -19.66 5.61
CA GLY A 150 4.03 -19.27 6.83
C GLY A 150 5.54 -19.12 6.66
N TRP A 151 6.21 -18.79 7.77
CA TRP A 151 7.67 -18.73 7.88
C TRP A 151 8.32 -20.04 7.45
N GLY A 152 9.40 -19.97 6.68
CA GLY A 152 10.14 -21.14 6.21
C GLY A 152 9.38 -22.01 5.19
N GLN A 153 8.16 -21.63 4.83
CA GLN A 153 7.38 -22.33 3.81
C GLN A 153 7.49 -21.64 2.45
N THR A 154 7.36 -22.43 1.40
CA THR A 154 7.35 -21.90 0.02
C THR A 154 6.21 -22.50 -0.77
N THR A 155 5.78 -21.79 -1.78
CA THR A 155 4.81 -22.25 -2.78
C THR A 155 5.32 -21.97 -4.18
N THR A 156 4.59 -22.38 -5.22
CA THR A 156 4.92 -22.06 -6.60
C THR A 156 3.78 -21.27 -7.26
N TYR A 157 4.11 -20.55 -8.34
CA TYR A 157 3.09 -19.82 -9.10
C TYR A 157 1.93 -20.73 -9.55
N GLY A 158 2.24 -21.97 -9.98
CA GLY A 158 1.21 -22.92 -10.38
C GLY A 158 0.41 -23.52 -9.23
N ALA A 159 1.03 -23.75 -8.07
CA ALA A 159 0.33 -24.22 -6.87
C ALA A 159 -0.62 -23.14 -6.34
N LEU A 160 -0.17 -21.88 -6.30
CA LEU A 160 -0.99 -20.75 -5.86
C LEU A 160 -2.16 -20.50 -6.83
N ALA A 161 -1.95 -20.60 -8.16
CA ALA A 161 -3.03 -20.53 -9.15
C ALA A 161 -4.11 -21.59 -8.90
N LYS A 162 -3.68 -22.84 -8.64
CA LYS A 162 -4.60 -23.94 -8.33
C LYS A 162 -5.37 -23.70 -7.02
N GLU A 163 -4.71 -23.16 -6.00
CA GLU A 163 -5.33 -22.89 -4.69
C GLU A 163 -6.48 -21.87 -4.79
N VAL A 164 -6.34 -20.85 -5.65
CA VAL A 164 -7.41 -19.87 -5.90
C VAL A 164 -8.44 -20.34 -6.93
N GLY A 165 -8.44 -21.62 -7.28
CA GLY A 165 -9.42 -22.21 -8.20
C GLY A 165 -9.17 -21.89 -9.68
N ALA A 166 -8.02 -21.30 -10.03
CA ALA A 166 -7.63 -21.02 -11.41
C ALA A 166 -6.78 -22.17 -11.98
N GLY A 167 -6.80 -22.34 -13.30
CA GLY A 167 -5.97 -23.35 -13.97
C GLY A 167 -4.48 -23.00 -13.95
N ARG A 168 -3.65 -23.93 -14.40
CA ARG A 168 -2.19 -23.74 -14.45
C ARG A 168 -1.76 -22.60 -15.38
N GLU A 169 -2.59 -22.27 -16.35
CA GLU A 169 -2.46 -21.14 -17.28
C GLU A 169 -2.45 -19.79 -16.54
N ALA A 170 -3.15 -19.70 -15.41
CA ALA A 170 -3.18 -18.50 -14.57
C ALA A 170 -1.87 -18.25 -13.78
N ALA A 171 -0.87 -19.13 -13.88
CA ALA A 171 0.44 -18.91 -13.24
C ALA A 171 1.11 -17.60 -13.70
N ARG A 172 0.80 -17.12 -14.93
CA ARG A 172 1.27 -15.82 -15.43
C ARG A 172 0.58 -14.67 -14.70
N ASP A 173 -0.71 -14.78 -14.43
CA ASP A 173 -1.48 -13.76 -13.72
C ASP A 173 -1.06 -13.70 -12.24
N VAL A 174 -0.78 -14.85 -11.63
CA VAL A 174 -0.12 -14.90 -10.31
C VAL A 174 1.22 -14.16 -10.35
N GLY A 175 2.02 -14.35 -11.40
CA GLY A 175 3.27 -13.61 -11.59
C GLY A 175 3.06 -12.09 -11.67
N GLN A 176 2.00 -11.64 -12.33
CA GLN A 176 1.63 -10.23 -12.39
C GLN A 176 1.18 -9.69 -11.01
N ALA A 177 0.39 -10.46 -10.27
CA ALA A 177 -0.01 -10.11 -8.91
C ALA A 177 1.23 -9.94 -8.01
N MET A 178 2.22 -10.86 -8.09
CA MET A 178 3.48 -10.73 -7.35
C MET A 178 4.26 -9.47 -7.73
N ALA A 179 4.33 -9.15 -9.02
CA ALA A 179 5.03 -7.95 -9.50
C ALA A 179 4.35 -6.64 -9.08
N ARG A 180 3.03 -6.67 -8.86
CA ARG A 180 2.22 -5.52 -8.44
C ARG A 180 1.95 -5.48 -6.94
N ASN A 181 2.46 -6.43 -6.17
CA ASN A 181 2.25 -6.51 -4.73
C ASN A 181 2.60 -5.17 -4.04
N PRO A 182 1.62 -4.49 -3.42
CA PRO A 182 1.86 -3.18 -2.80
C PRO A 182 2.53 -3.28 -1.42
N VAL A 183 2.42 -4.42 -0.74
CA VAL A 183 2.89 -4.62 0.64
C VAL A 183 3.77 -5.87 0.76
N PRO A 184 4.89 -5.94 0.01
CA PRO A 184 5.81 -7.07 0.11
C PRO A 184 6.31 -7.23 1.55
N LEU A 185 6.68 -8.42 1.96
CA LEU A 185 6.89 -8.90 3.31
C LEU A 185 5.57 -9.33 3.98
N ILE A 186 4.61 -8.43 4.13
CA ILE A 186 3.29 -8.72 4.72
C ILE A 186 2.47 -9.66 3.80
N ILE A 187 2.53 -9.41 2.49
CA ILE A 187 2.15 -10.38 1.46
C ILE A 187 3.47 -11.00 0.95
N PRO A 188 3.81 -12.22 1.37
CA PRO A 188 5.17 -12.76 1.26
C PRO A 188 5.49 -13.29 -0.14
N CYS A 189 5.52 -12.40 -1.15
CA CYS A 189 5.80 -12.76 -2.54
C CYS A 189 7.21 -13.38 -2.74
N HIS A 190 8.12 -13.21 -1.78
CA HIS A 190 9.42 -13.88 -1.78
C HIS A 190 9.30 -15.40 -1.57
N ARG A 191 8.21 -15.90 -0.93
CA ARG A 191 7.94 -17.34 -0.72
C ARG A 191 7.40 -18.06 -1.96
N VAL A 192 7.12 -17.33 -3.07
CA VAL A 192 6.64 -17.92 -4.33
C VAL A 192 7.81 -18.25 -5.23
N LEU A 193 8.06 -19.53 -5.48
CA LEU A 193 9.14 -20.03 -6.32
C LEU A 193 8.65 -20.40 -7.73
N ALA A 194 9.56 -20.40 -8.69
CA ALA A 194 9.30 -20.97 -10.00
C ALA A 194 9.27 -22.52 -9.94
N ALA A 195 8.82 -23.14 -11.03
CA ALA A 195 8.79 -24.59 -11.14
C ALA A 195 10.18 -25.19 -10.88
N GLY A 196 10.21 -26.31 -10.17
CA GLY A 196 11.46 -26.99 -9.79
C GLY A 196 12.23 -26.29 -8.67
N GLY A 197 11.55 -25.43 -7.85
CA GLY A 197 12.17 -24.77 -6.70
C GLY A 197 13.14 -23.65 -7.06
N LYS A 198 13.11 -23.14 -8.29
CA LYS A 198 13.99 -22.04 -8.72
C LYS A 198 13.49 -20.71 -8.18
N ILE A 199 14.40 -19.77 -7.90
CA ILE A 199 14.08 -18.45 -7.31
C ILE A 199 13.01 -17.69 -8.11
N GLY A 200 13.08 -17.67 -9.42
CA GLY A 200 12.17 -16.85 -10.25
C GLY A 200 12.44 -15.33 -10.12
N GLY A 201 11.57 -14.52 -10.76
CA GLY A 201 11.68 -13.07 -10.74
C GLY A 201 11.29 -12.46 -9.38
N PHE A 202 11.83 -11.26 -9.10
CA PHE A 202 11.46 -10.44 -7.95
C PHE A 202 11.59 -8.96 -8.30
N SER A 203 10.53 -8.18 -8.12
CA SER A 203 10.46 -6.77 -8.55
C SER A 203 10.97 -5.77 -7.51
N ALA A 204 11.35 -6.23 -6.32
CA ALA A 204 11.86 -5.37 -5.26
C ALA A 204 13.32 -4.91 -5.54
N PRO A 205 13.81 -3.86 -4.86
CA PRO A 205 15.20 -3.47 -4.91
C PRO A 205 16.14 -4.65 -4.63
N GLY A 206 17.17 -4.82 -5.46
CA GLY A 206 18.08 -5.96 -5.39
C GLY A 206 17.59 -7.23 -6.08
N GLY A 207 16.35 -7.25 -6.59
CA GLY A 207 15.83 -8.37 -7.39
C GLY A 207 15.93 -9.72 -6.69
N SER A 208 16.33 -10.76 -7.43
CA SER A 208 16.45 -12.13 -6.92
C SER A 208 17.40 -12.25 -5.72
N THR A 209 18.43 -11.39 -5.61
CA THR A 209 19.34 -11.39 -4.46
C THR A 209 18.61 -11.06 -3.15
N THR A 210 17.73 -10.04 -3.16
CA THR A 210 16.92 -9.71 -1.99
C THR A 210 15.98 -10.87 -1.64
N LYS A 211 15.33 -11.47 -2.63
CA LYS A 211 14.47 -12.63 -2.44
C LYS A 211 15.22 -13.80 -1.80
N THR A 212 16.42 -14.12 -2.31
CA THR A 212 17.26 -15.19 -1.74
C THR A 212 17.60 -14.91 -0.29
N ARG A 213 18.04 -13.68 0.05
CA ARG A 213 18.36 -13.30 1.42
C ARG A 213 17.15 -13.42 2.36
N MET A 214 15.97 -13.02 1.91
CA MET A 214 14.75 -13.17 2.71
C MET A 214 14.41 -14.64 2.96
N LEU A 215 14.57 -15.50 1.95
CA LEU A 215 14.38 -16.95 2.12
C LEU A 215 15.44 -17.57 3.03
N GLU A 216 16.69 -17.14 2.94
CA GLU A 216 17.78 -17.59 3.82
C GLU A 216 17.52 -17.20 5.28
N LEU A 217 16.98 -15.97 5.56
CA LEU A 217 16.54 -15.58 6.90
C LEU A 217 15.49 -16.53 7.46
N GLU A 218 14.60 -17.04 6.60
CA GLU A 218 13.56 -17.99 6.96
C GLU A 218 14.06 -19.45 6.98
N GLY A 219 15.37 -19.68 6.83
CA GLY A 219 15.96 -21.03 6.82
C GLY A 219 15.73 -21.82 5.51
N VAL A 220 15.18 -21.17 4.48
CA VAL A 220 14.92 -21.81 3.18
C VAL A 220 16.15 -21.68 2.30
N ARG A 221 16.77 -22.82 1.96
CA ARG A 221 17.86 -22.89 0.98
C ARG A 221 17.26 -23.12 -0.41
N VAL A 222 17.56 -22.22 -1.34
CA VAL A 222 17.13 -22.31 -2.73
C VAL A 222 18.35 -22.52 -3.60
N GLY A 223 18.44 -23.67 -4.19
CA GLY A 223 19.57 -24.07 -5.03
C GLY A 223 19.48 -25.56 -5.36
N PRO A 224 20.31 -26.08 -6.25
CA PRO A 224 20.47 -27.53 -6.37
C PRO A 224 20.91 -28.10 -5.00
N PRO A 225 20.38 -29.24 -4.58
CA PRO A 225 20.83 -29.87 -3.35
C PRO A 225 22.35 -29.97 -3.43
N GLU A 226 23.04 -29.59 -2.35
CA GLU A 226 24.47 -29.81 -2.21
C GLU A 226 24.70 -31.29 -2.50
N ALA A 227 25.48 -31.58 -3.55
CA ALA A 227 25.82 -32.96 -3.89
C ALA A 227 26.42 -33.58 -2.62
N ALA A 228 25.77 -34.57 -2.06
CA ALA A 228 26.31 -35.31 -0.93
C ALA A 228 27.72 -35.75 -1.35
N GLN A 229 28.72 -35.16 -0.71
CA GLN A 229 30.10 -35.64 -0.92
C GLN A 229 30.09 -37.11 -0.50
N PRO A 230 30.49 -38.04 -1.38
CA PRO A 230 30.61 -39.40 -0.96
C PRO A 230 31.67 -39.44 0.16
N SER A 231 31.27 -39.94 1.33
CA SER A 231 32.20 -40.24 2.40
C SER A 231 33.11 -41.37 1.88
N PHE A 232 34.36 -41.03 1.63
CA PHE A 232 35.35 -42.04 1.43
C PHE A 232 35.72 -42.57 2.82
N ASP A 233 35.16 -43.72 3.18
CA ASP A 233 35.65 -44.52 4.29
C ASP A 233 36.99 -45.12 3.87
N PHE A 234 38.08 -44.68 4.49
CA PHE A 234 39.40 -45.27 4.40
C PHE A 234 39.62 -46.24 5.58
#